data_f99440f3edb4d68a6931b2039ab06b8b
#
_entry.id   f99440f3edb4d68a6931b2039ab06b8b
#
_cell.length_a   1.000
_cell.length_b   1.000
_cell.length_c   1.000
_cell.angle_alpha   90.00
_cell.angle_beta   90.00
_cell.angle_gamma   90.00
#
_symmetry.space_group_name_H-M   'P 1'
#
loop_
_entity.id
_entity.type
_entity.pdbx_description
1 polymer ?
#
loop_
_entity_poly.entity_id
_entity_poly.type
_entity_poly.pdbx_seq_one_letter_code
_entity_poly.pdbx_strand_id
1 'polypeptide(L)'
;MTDFNSYMGNIDTDFFRELCLRNGELRYYKRNEFILREGEVGSFFGFIVSGVIKYTCINQTENKTYNVGFSFANEFISDYPNCLYDIKSELNIQAITPCRIYICSSELLLQEFEENKENQRIARK
;
A
#
# COMPACT_ATOMS: atom_id res chain seq x y z
N MET A 1 0.40 3.76 -8.83
CA MET A 1 -0.25 3.58 -7.50
C MET A 1 -1.72 3.27 -7.62
N THR A 2 -2.39 3.86 -8.60
CA THR A 2 -3.75 3.41 -8.95
C THR A 2 -3.79 1.93 -9.31
N ASP A 3 -2.69 1.37 -9.83
CA ASP A 3 -2.61 -0.03 -10.23
C ASP A 3 -2.75 -1.00 -9.07
N PHE A 4 -2.26 -0.65 -7.87
CA PHE A 4 -2.40 -1.50 -6.71
C PHE A 4 -3.87 -1.67 -6.31
N ASN A 5 -4.61 -0.57 -6.23
CA ASN A 5 -6.04 -0.61 -5.89
C ASN A 5 -6.86 -1.28 -6.99
N SER A 6 -6.50 -1.07 -8.25
CA SER A 6 -7.13 -1.77 -9.39
C SER A 6 -6.88 -3.26 -9.35
N TYR A 7 -5.66 -3.68 -9.02
CA TYR A 7 -5.29 -5.08 -8.84
C TYR A 7 -6.09 -5.71 -7.70
N MET A 8 -6.17 -5.02 -6.56
CA MET A 8 -6.92 -5.49 -5.40
C MET A 8 -8.42 -5.55 -5.66
N GLY A 9 -8.93 -4.75 -6.58
CA GLY A 9 -10.33 -4.79 -7.00
C GLY A 9 -10.74 -6.10 -7.67
N ASN A 10 -9.78 -6.86 -8.21
CA ASN A 10 -10.02 -8.17 -8.83
C ASN A 10 -9.90 -9.33 -7.84
N ILE A 11 -9.58 -9.04 -6.59
CA ILE A 11 -9.44 -9.99 -5.50
C ILE A 11 -10.46 -9.59 -4.43
N ASP A 12 -10.77 -10.48 -3.51
CA ASP A 12 -11.69 -10.17 -2.42
C ASP A 12 -11.08 -9.09 -1.51
N THR A 13 -11.46 -7.84 -1.74
CA THR A 13 -10.97 -6.70 -0.97
C THR A 13 -11.38 -6.76 0.49
N ASP A 14 -12.55 -7.34 0.79
CA ASP A 14 -13.00 -7.53 2.16
C ASP A 14 -12.08 -8.48 2.93
N PHE A 15 -11.60 -9.52 2.27
CA PHE A 15 -10.64 -10.46 2.84
C PHE A 15 -9.34 -9.74 3.23
N PHE A 16 -8.78 -8.93 2.34
CA PHE A 16 -7.54 -8.20 2.60
C PHE A 16 -7.73 -7.09 3.64
N ARG A 17 -8.89 -6.45 3.67
CA ARG A 17 -9.22 -5.52 4.74
C ARG A 17 -9.22 -6.22 6.09
N GLU A 18 -9.89 -7.37 6.19
CA GLU A 18 -9.92 -8.17 7.42
C GLU A 18 -8.53 -8.62 7.83
N LEU A 19 -7.70 -8.98 6.87
CA LEU A 19 -6.31 -9.36 7.10
C LEU A 19 -5.54 -8.21 7.75
N CYS A 20 -5.67 -7.00 7.21
CA CYS A 20 -5.05 -5.80 7.77
C CYS A 20 -5.56 -5.50 9.18
N LEU A 21 -6.86 -5.62 9.41
CA LEU A 21 -7.46 -5.32 10.71
C LEU A 21 -7.04 -6.31 11.80
N ARG A 22 -6.84 -7.58 11.43
CA ARG A 22 -6.44 -8.63 12.38
C ARG A 22 -4.95 -8.68 12.64
N ASN A 23 -4.14 -8.49 11.61
CA ASN A 23 -2.69 -8.72 11.68
C ASN A 23 -1.86 -7.44 11.57
N GLY A 24 -2.49 -6.35 11.17
CA GLY A 24 -1.81 -5.08 11.02
C GLY A 24 -1.71 -4.31 12.33
N GLU A 25 -0.82 -3.33 12.34
CA GLU A 25 -0.65 -2.40 13.43
C GLU A 25 -1.31 -1.08 13.04
N LEU A 26 -2.22 -0.58 13.89
CA LEU A 26 -2.83 0.72 13.66
C LEU A 26 -1.81 1.81 13.98
N ARG A 27 -1.53 2.65 13.00
CA ARG A 27 -0.61 3.78 13.13
C ARG A 27 -1.32 5.08 12.84
N TYR A 28 -0.90 6.13 13.55
CA TYR A 28 -1.42 7.47 13.41
C TYR A 28 -0.35 8.34 12.75
N TYR A 29 -0.74 9.05 11.71
CA TYR A 29 0.17 9.96 10.99
C TYR A 29 -0.39 11.37 11.09
N LYS A 30 0.50 12.31 11.38
CA LYS A 30 0.15 13.72 11.42
C LYS A 30 0.13 14.29 10.02
N ARG A 31 -0.53 15.41 9.86
CA ARG A 31 -0.53 16.16 8.60
C ARG A 31 0.91 16.40 8.15
N ASN A 32 1.18 16.13 6.87
CA ASN A 32 2.49 16.26 6.21
C ASN A 32 3.54 15.22 6.63
N GLU A 33 3.21 14.28 7.50
CA GLU A 33 4.12 13.20 7.87
C GLU A 33 4.26 12.19 6.74
N PHE A 34 5.50 11.71 6.52
CA PHE A 34 5.77 10.72 5.50
C PHE A 34 5.57 9.31 6.07
N ILE A 35 4.86 8.48 5.30
CA ILE A 35 4.71 7.06 5.58
C ILE A 35 5.86 6.29 4.94
N LEU A 36 6.29 6.74 3.75
CA LEU A 36 7.42 6.19 3.03
C LEU A 36 8.07 7.32 2.24
N ARG A 37 9.40 7.35 2.23
CA ARG A 37 10.17 8.30 1.44
C ARG A 37 10.86 7.59 0.28
N GLU A 38 11.01 8.30 -0.83
CA GLU A 38 11.79 7.82 -1.98
C GLU A 38 13.16 7.35 -1.53
N GLY A 39 13.60 6.19 -2.03
CA GLY A 39 14.86 5.56 -1.66
C GLY A 39 14.78 4.63 -0.47
N GLU A 40 13.69 4.64 0.29
CA GLU A 40 13.47 3.69 1.37
C GLU A 40 12.83 2.41 0.82
N VAL A 41 13.04 1.29 1.51
CA VAL A 41 12.36 0.03 1.20
C VAL A 41 11.04 0.01 1.93
N GLY A 42 9.93 -0.07 1.17
CA GLY A 42 8.58 -0.08 1.72
C GLY A 42 7.98 -1.47 1.72
N SER A 43 8.52 -2.38 2.55
CA SER A 43 8.06 -3.77 2.63
C SER A 43 6.77 -3.89 3.44
N PHE A 44 5.76 -3.11 3.06
CA PHE A 44 4.47 -3.10 3.73
C PHE A 44 3.34 -2.82 2.76
N PHE A 45 2.14 -3.15 3.21
CA PHE A 45 0.91 -2.63 2.63
C PHE A 45 0.03 -2.13 3.78
N GLY A 46 -0.91 -1.27 3.47
CA GLY A 46 -1.76 -0.70 4.50
C GLY A 46 -3.19 -0.49 4.03
N PHE A 47 -4.07 -0.34 5.02
CA PHE A 47 -5.48 -0.01 4.80
C PHE A 47 -5.78 1.31 5.51
N ILE A 48 -6.32 2.29 4.77
CA ILE A 48 -6.63 3.62 5.28
C ILE A 48 -8.00 3.58 5.97
N VAL A 49 -8.00 3.80 7.29
CA VAL A 49 -9.25 3.93 8.05
C VAL A 49 -9.82 5.33 7.87
N SER A 50 -8.96 6.35 7.98
CA SER A 50 -9.37 7.74 7.81
C SER A 50 -8.20 8.56 7.31
N GLY A 51 -8.51 9.65 6.60
CA GLY A 51 -7.54 10.60 6.10
C GLY A 51 -7.29 10.47 4.60
N VAL A 52 -6.37 11.30 4.12
CA VAL A 52 -6.02 11.36 2.69
C VAL A 52 -4.50 11.26 2.55
N ILE A 53 -4.07 10.43 1.61
CA ILE A 53 -2.67 10.16 1.30
C ILE A 53 -2.35 10.70 -0.08
N LYS A 54 -1.17 11.28 -0.22
CA LYS A 54 -0.63 11.77 -1.49
C LYS A 54 0.60 10.97 -1.89
N TYR A 55 0.69 10.63 -3.16
CA TYR A 55 1.86 9.97 -3.75
C TYR A 55 2.58 10.98 -4.63
N THR A 56 3.89 11.13 -4.43
CA THR A 56 4.72 12.01 -5.25
C THR A 56 5.99 11.31 -5.66
N CYS A 57 6.58 11.76 -6.76
CA CYS A 57 7.92 11.36 -7.16
C CYS A 57 8.73 12.60 -7.53
N ILE A 58 10.06 12.48 -7.45
CA ILE A 58 10.97 13.57 -7.81
C ILE A 58 11.62 13.22 -9.13
N ASN A 59 11.49 14.10 -10.11
CA ASN A 59 12.26 13.99 -11.35
C ASN A 59 13.63 14.65 -11.08
N GLN A 60 14.66 13.83 -10.96
CA GLN A 60 16.00 14.30 -10.63
C GLN A 60 16.61 15.17 -11.72
N THR A 61 16.27 14.94 -12.98
CA THR A 61 16.76 15.73 -14.11
C THR A 61 16.26 17.17 -14.05
N GLU A 62 14.98 17.35 -13.71
CA GLU A 62 14.34 18.66 -13.63
C GLU A 62 14.30 19.23 -12.23
N ASN A 63 14.64 18.40 -11.23
CA ASN A 63 14.57 18.75 -9.79
C ASN A 63 13.17 19.25 -9.40
N LYS A 64 12.14 18.56 -9.92
CA LYS A 64 10.73 18.89 -9.65
C LYS A 64 10.03 17.71 -9.02
N THR A 65 9.08 18.01 -8.10
CA THR A 65 8.20 17.02 -7.50
C THR A 65 6.89 16.97 -8.27
N TYR A 66 6.48 15.78 -8.64
CA TYR A 66 5.23 15.54 -9.35
C TYR A 66 4.26 14.77 -8.49
N ASN A 67 2.97 15.16 -8.53
CA ASN A 67 1.91 14.38 -7.94
C ASN A 67 1.61 13.19 -8.83
N VAL A 68 1.59 12.00 -8.24
CA VAL A 68 1.32 10.75 -8.96
C VAL A 68 -0.10 10.26 -8.69
N GLY A 69 -0.65 10.58 -7.52
CA GLY A 69 -2.00 10.20 -7.18
C GLY A 69 -2.34 10.43 -5.72
N PHE A 70 -3.54 10.02 -5.35
CA PHE A 70 -4.08 10.13 -4.00
C PHE A 70 -4.77 8.83 -3.63
N SER A 71 -4.80 8.54 -2.32
CA SER A 71 -5.61 7.46 -1.77
C SER A 71 -6.44 8.02 -0.61
N PHE A 72 -7.64 7.47 -0.47
CA PHE A 72 -8.64 7.94 0.48
C PHE A 72 -9.03 6.82 1.44
N ALA A 73 -9.87 7.15 2.42
CA ALA A 73 -10.38 6.17 3.36
C ALA A 73 -10.98 4.96 2.64
N ASN A 74 -10.78 3.78 3.21
CA ASN A 74 -11.21 2.48 2.69
C ASN A 74 -10.42 1.99 1.47
N GLU A 75 -9.31 2.67 1.14
CA GLU A 75 -8.40 2.22 0.08
C GLU A 75 -7.13 1.64 0.68
N PHE A 76 -6.44 0.80 -0.09
CA PHE A 76 -5.15 0.24 0.28
C PHE A 76 -4.03 1.17 -0.16
N ILE A 77 -2.93 1.15 0.61
CA ILE A 77 -1.71 1.87 0.24
C ILE A 77 -0.53 0.90 0.17
N SER A 78 0.32 1.10 -0.81
CA SER A 78 1.56 0.33 -0.97
C SER A 78 2.39 0.95 -2.10
N ASP A 79 3.70 0.67 -2.07
CA ASP A 79 4.58 0.89 -3.22
C ASP A 79 4.66 -0.41 -4.01
N TYR A 80 3.57 -0.78 -4.65
CA TYR A 80 3.45 -2.01 -5.42
C TYR A 80 4.02 -1.81 -6.84
N PRO A 81 4.77 -2.77 -7.41
CA PRO A 81 5.12 -4.07 -6.85
C PRO A 81 6.40 -4.07 -5.99
N ASN A 82 7.08 -2.96 -5.83
CA ASN A 82 8.37 -2.87 -5.14
C ASN A 82 8.32 -3.40 -3.70
N CYS A 83 7.19 -3.22 -3.01
CA CYS A 83 7.02 -3.72 -1.64
C CYS A 83 7.14 -5.25 -1.54
N LEU A 84 6.88 -5.99 -2.61
CA LEU A 84 6.96 -7.44 -2.64
C LEU A 84 8.37 -7.97 -2.79
N TYR A 85 9.29 -7.15 -3.30
CA TYR A 85 10.64 -7.57 -3.69
C TYR A 85 11.75 -6.83 -2.92
N ASP A 86 11.40 -6.08 -1.88
CA ASP A 86 12.34 -5.29 -1.09
C ASP A 86 13.16 -4.31 -1.94
N ILE A 87 12.54 -3.77 -2.99
CA ILE A 87 13.15 -2.78 -3.87
C ILE A 87 12.87 -1.39 -3.31
N LYS A 88 13.87 -0.51 -3.39
CA LYS A 88 13.74 0.87 -2.93
C LYS A 88 12.60 1.59 -3.67
N SER A 89 11.84 2.37 -2.93
CA SER A 89 10.72 3.11 -3.47
C SER A 89 11.16 4.25 -4.38
N GLU A 90 10.45 4.41 -5.48
CA GLU A 90 10.58 5.59 -6.35
C GLU A 90 9.57 6.68 -5.98
N LEU A 91 8.75 6.42 -4.96
CA LEU A 91 7.66 7.30 -4.55
C LEU A 91 7.83 7.76 -3.12
N ASN A 92 7.28 8.93 -2.85
CA ASN A 92 6.99 9.39 -1.50
C ASN A 92 5.51 9.14 -1.22
N ILE A 93 5.20 8.60 -0.05
CA ILE A 93 3.83 8.42 0.43
C ILE A 93 3.68 9.32 1.65
N GLN A 94 2.80 10.30 1.57
CA GLN A 94 2.68 11.35 2.57
C GLN A 94 1.23 11.58 2.98
N ALA A 95 1.00 11.72 4.28
CA ALA A 95 -0.29 12.11 4.81
C ALA A 95 -0.52 13.60 4.55
N ILE A 96 -1.60 13.96 3.87
CA ILE A 96 -1.95 15.38 3.68
C ILE A 96 -3.00 15.87 4.68
N THR A 97 -3.65 14.95 5.35
CA THR A 97 -4.48 15.19 6.54
C THR A 97 -4.01 14.24 7.64
N PRO A 98 -4.43 14.43 8.91
CA PRO A 98 -4.19 13.39 9.90
C PRO A 98 -4.80 12.07 9.44
N CYS A 99 -4.06 10.97 9.57
CA CYS A 99 -4.46 9.67 9.04
C CYS A 99 -4.38 8.58 10.10
N ARG A 100 -5.28 7.60 9.99
CA ARG A 100 -5.20 6.33 10.71
C ARG A 100 -5.10 5.24 9.68
N ILE A 101 -4.04 4.43 9.79
CA ILE A 101 -3.72 3.43 8.78
C ILE A 101 -3.29 2.15 9.49
N TYR A 102 -3.88 1.00 9.09
CA TYR A 102 -3.37 -0.30 9.49
C TYR A 102 -2.23 -0.69 8.56
N ILE A 103 -1.07 -0.98 9.13
CA ILE A 103 0.14 -1.35 8.38
C ILE A 103 0.43 -2.83 8.60
N CYS A 104 0.59 -3.58 7.50
CA CYS A 104 0.94 -5.00 7.50
C CYS A 104 2.23 -5.24 6.74
N SER A 105 2.96 -6.29 7.13
CA SER A 105 4.13 -6.75 6.38
C SER A 105 3.73 -7.25 4.99
N SER A 106 4.52 -6.93 3.97
CA SER A 106 4.31 -7.42 2.62
C SER A 106 4.52 -8.93 2.50
N GLU A 107 5.27 -9.56 3.41
CA GLU A 107 5.39 -11.02 3.45
C GLU A 107 4.04 -11.69 3.65
N LEU A 108 3.22 -11.12 4.51
CA LEU A 108 1.87 -11.62 4.75
C LEU A 108 1.03 -11.56 3.47
N LEU A 109 1.16 -10.48 2.72
CA LEU A 109 0.46 -10.31 1.44
C LEU A 109 0.88 -11.39 0.43
N LEU A 110 2.18 -11.67 0.33
CA LEU A 110 2.70 -12.71 -0.55
C LEU A 110 2.18 -14.10 -0.18
N GLN A 111 2.17 -14.43 1.10
CA GLN A 111 1.65 -15.70 1.60
C GLN A 111 0.20 -15.89 1.20
N GLU A 112 -0.61 -14.86 1.38
CA GLU A 112 -2.03 -14.91 1.05
C GLU A 112 -2.26 -15.06 -0.46
N PHE A 113 -1.45 -14.41 -1.29
CA PHE A 113 -1.52 -14.57 -2.73
C PHE A 113 -1.22 -16.01 -3.17
N GLU A 114 -0.23 -16.63 -2.57
CA GLU A 114 0.14 -18.02 -2.89
C GLU A 114 -0.95 -19.00 -2.45
N GLU A 115 -1.48 -18.83 -1.26
CA GLU A 115 -2.58 -19.65 -0.75
C GLU A 115 -3.82 -19.53 -1.63
N ASN A 116 -4.16 -18.33 -2.07
CA ASN A 116 -5.29 -18.12 -2.97
C ASN A 116 -5.08 -18.80 -4.32
N LYS A 117 -3.87 -18.80 -4.86
CA LYS A 117 -3.55 -19.52 -6.08
C LYS A 117 -3.76 -21.03 -5.93
N GLU A 118 -3.28 -21.59 -4.83
CA GLU A 118 -3.45 -23.01 -4.55
C GLU A 118 -4.91 -23.38 -4.36
N ASN A 119 -5.65 -22.58 -3.63
CA ASN A 119 -7.08 -22.78 -3.42
C ASN A 119 -7.86 -22.72 -4.73
N GLN A 120 -7.50 -21.82 -5.62
CA GLN A 120 -8.11 -21.71 -6.94
C GLN A 120 -7.80 -22.94 -7.81
N ARG A 121 -6.58 -23.46 -7.73
CA ARG A 121 -6.19 -24.68 -8.46
C ARG A 121 -7.01 -25.89 -7.98
N ILE A 122 -7.16 -26.02 -6.68
CA ILE A 122 -7.92 -27.09 -6.06
C ILE A 122 -9.40 -26.99 -6.45
N ALA A 123 -9.96 -25.79 -6.43
CA ALA A 123 -11.36 -25.56 -6.78
C ALA A 123 -11.67 -25.85 -8.24
N ARG A 124 -10.69 -25.80 -9.13
CA ARG A 124 -10.87 -26.08 -10.56
C ARG A 124 -10.78 -27.55 -10.93
N LYS A 125 -10.36 -28.36 -9.98
CA LYS A 125 -10.29 -29.81 -10.16
C LYS A 125 -11.60 -30.46 -9.74
#